data_17706e3cdf72532b53e676865c9210a3
#
_entry.id   17706e3cdf72532b53e676865c9210a3
#
_cell.length_a   1.000
_cell.length_b   1.000
_cell.length_c   1.000
_cell.angle_alpha   90.00
_cell.angle_beta   90.00
_cell.angle_gamma   90.00
#
_symmetry.space_group_name_H-M   'P 1'
#
loop_
_entity.id
_entity.type
_entity.pdbx_description
1 polymer ?
#
loop_
_entity_poly.entity_id
_entity_poly.type
_entity_poly.pdbx_seq_one_letter_code
_entity_poly.pdbx_strand_id
1 'polypeptide(L)'
;MSNPTEDAGVIQTLLDRLNSQRLPLALALKEKVDRGEKLGDYDISKLEEIFADAQAAQPFVERQLKIHPENQNLVASLLHLYKEILDKATENEKQT
;
A
#
# COMPACT_ATOMS: atom_id res chain seq x y z
N MET A 1 -7.88 8.80 -25.65
CA MET A 1 -8.78 8.70 -24.51
C MET A 1 -9.12 7.24 -24.26
N SER A 2 -8.80 6.73 -23.09
CA SER A 2 -9.08 5.33 -22.76
C SER A 2 -10.59 5.15 -22.58
N ASN A 3 -11.10 3.98 -22.98
CA ASN A 3 -12.51 3.68 -22.78
C ASN A 3 -12.71 3.04 -21.39
N PRO A 4 -13.94 3.04 -20.87
CA PRO A 4 -14.21 2.49 -19.53
C PRO A 4 -13.79 1.05 -19.34
N THR A 5 -13.80 0.24 -20.42
CA THR A 5 -13.37 -1.16 -20.36
C THR A 5 -11.88 -1.28 -20.12
N GLU A 6 -11.09 -0.44 -20.80
CA GLU A 6 -9.63 -0.42 -20.61
C GLU A 6 -9.27 0.04 -19.21
N ASP A 7 -9.94 1.10 -18.72
CA ASP A 7 -9.73 1.59 -17.37
C ASP A 7 -10.07 0.51 -16.33
N ALA A 8 -11.16 -0.21 -16.53
CA ALA A 8 -11.57 -1.26 -15.62
C ALA A 8 -10.52 -2.37 -15.55
N GLY A 9 -9.94 -2.76 -16.70
CA GLY A 9 -8.90 -3.77 -16.73
C GLY A 9 -7.63 -3.35 -16.02
N VAL A 10 -7.20 -2.11 -16.23
CA VAL A 10 -6.02 -1.54 -15.57
C VAL A 10 -6.24 -1.48 -14.06
N ILE A 11 -7.41 -1.00 -13.63
CA ILE A 11 -7.76 -0.89 -12.22
C ILE A 11 -7.77 -2.27 -11.57
N GLN A 12 -8.37 -3.26 -12.21
CA GLN A 12 -8.46 -4.61 -11.66
C GLN A 12 -7.06 -5.21 -11.48
N THR A 13 -6.18 -5.04 -12.46
CA THR A 13 -4.81 -5.54 -12.37
C THR A 13 -4.06 -4.89 -11.20
N LEU A 14 -4.21 -3.57 -11.07
CA LEU A 14 -3.55 -2.83 -9.98
C LEU A 14 -4.09 -3.28 -8.61
N LEU A 15 -5.40 -3.43 -8.48
CA LEU A 15 -6.03 -3.85 -7.22
C LEU A 15 -5.62 -5.27 -6.86
N ASP A 16 -5.55 -6.17 -7.84
CA ASP A 16 -5.10 -7.54 -7.61
C ASP A 16 -3.66 -7.56 -7.11
N ARG A 17 -2.80 -6.72 -7.67
CA ARG A 17 -1.41 -6.58 -7.20
C ARG A 17 -1.36 -6.05 -5.78
N LEU A 18 -2.14 -5.03 -5.47
CA LEU A 18 -2.18 -4.47 -4.12
C LEU A 18 -2.60 -5.53 -3.12
N ASN A 19 -3.65 -6.28 -3.43
CA ASN A 19 -4.19 -7.27 -2.52
C ASN A 19 -3.30 -8.51 -2.38
N SER A 20 -2.73 -9.00 -3.48
CA SER A 20 -1.99 -10.27 -3.48
C SER A 20 -0.51 -10.11 -3.20
N GLN A 21 0.09 -8.95 -3.48
CA GLN A 21 1.53 -8.72 -3.34
C GLN A 21 1.85 -7.62 -2.33
N ARG A 22 1.19 -6.47 -2.44
CA ARG A 22 1.55 -5.31 -1.61
C ARG A 22 1.04 -5.42 -0.19
N LEU A 23 -0.19 -5.90 -0.01
CA LEU A 23 -0.74 -6.05 1.34
C LEU A 23 0.04 -7.06 2.18
N PRO A 24 0.34 -8.28 1.69
CA PRO A 24 1.18 -9.21 2.46
C PRO A 24 2.56 -8.64 2.77
N LEU A 25 3.16 -7.91 1.82
CA LEU A 25 4.46 -7.27 2.03
C LEU A 25 4.38 -6.20 3.11
N ALA A 26 3.34 -5.38 3.09
CA ALA A 26 3.13 -4.34 4.11
C ALA A 26 2.96 -4.95 5.50
N LEU A 27 2.20 -6.03 5.59
CA LEU A 27 2.00 -6.73 6.86
C LEU A 27 3.30 -7.32 7.39
N ALA A 28 4.14 -7.87 6.49
CA ALA A 28 5.45 -8.40 6.88
C ALA A 28 6.39 -7.30 7.38
N LEU A 29 6.39 -6.14 6.73
CA LEU A 29 7.20 -5.00 7.16
C LEU A 29 6.69 -4.46 8.51
N LYS A 30 5.38 -4.41 8.69
CA LYS A 30 4.81 -3.98 9.98
C LYS A 30 5.23 -4.91 11.10
N GLU A 31 5.16 -6.20 10.88
CA GLU A 31 5.59 -7.19 11.86
C GLU A 31 7.06 -7.01 12.22
N LYS A 32 7.91 -6.75 11.22
CA LYS A 32 9.32 -6.52 11.42
C LYS A 32 9.59 -5.31 12.33
N VAL A 33 8.94 -4.18 12.05
CA VAL A 33 9.15 -2.97 12.87
C VAL A 33 8.52 -3.11 14.25
N ASP A 34 7.43 -3.87 14.36
CA ASP A 34 6.79 -4.11 15.66
C ASP A 34 7.69 -4.95 16.58
N ARG A 35 8.59 -5.77 16.00
CA ARG A 35 9.60 -6.49 16.77
C ARG A 35 10.79 -5.62 17.18
N GLY A 36 10.80 -4.35 16.80
CA GLY A 36 11.87 -3.43 17.11
C GLY A 36 13.01 -3.43 16.09
N GLU A 37 12.85 -4.15 14.98
CA GLU A 37 13.90 -4.24 13.97
C GLU A 37 13.92 -2.98 13.10
N LYS A 38 15.11 -2.64 12.61
CA LYS A 38 15.29 -1.53 11.68
C LYS A 38 15.04 -1.99 10.25
N LEU A 39 14.58 -1.08 9.41
CA LEU A 39 14.41 -1.33 7.99
C LEU A 39 15.71 -1.04 7.25
N GLY A 40 16.15 -1.99 6.43
CA GLY A 40 17.27 -1.77 5.52
C GLY A 40 16.83 -1.08 4.24
N ASP A 41 17.78 -0.79 3.36
CA ASP A 41 17.51 -0.09 2.10
C ASP A 41 16.51 -0.85 1.23
N TYR A 42 16.59 -2.18 1.22
CA TYR A 42 15.65 -3.01 0.46
C TYR A 42 14.22 -2.85 1.00
N ASP A 43 14.07 -2.89 2.32
CA ASP A 43 12.77 -2.74 2.96
C ASP A 43 12.16 -1.37 2.69
N ILE A 44 12.97 -0.32 2.75
CA ILE A 44 12.52 1.04 2.48
C ILE A 44 12.07 1.18 1.03
N SER A 45 12.83 0.60 0.10
CA SER A 45 12.48 0.59 -1.32
C SER A 45 11.11 -0.09 -1.53
N LYS A 46 10.86 -1.22 -0.86
CA LYS A 46 9.59 -1.92 -0.96
C LYS A 46 8.45 -1.13 -0.34
N LEU A 47 8.71 -0.45 0.77
CA LEU A 47 7.72 0.41 1.41
C LEU A 47 7.31 1.56 0.49
N GLU A 48 8.28 2.16 -0.21
CA GLU A 48 8.01 3.21 -1.19
C GLU A 48 7.17 2.70 -2.37
N GLU A 49 7.43 1.48 -2.83
CA GLU A 49 6.64 0.86 -3.90
C GLU A 49 5.19 0.65 -3.47
N ILE A 50 4.98 0.22 -2.22
CA ILE A 50 3.64 0.05 -1.66
C ILE A 50 2.89 1.38 -1.68
N PHE A 51 3.54 2.42 -1.22
CA PHE A 51 2.94 3.76 -1.16
C PHE A 51 2.61 4.29 -2.55
N ALA A 52 3.54 4.15 -3.49
CA ALA A 52 3.35 4.62 -4.85
C ALA A 52 2.18 3.90 -5.53
N ASP A 53 2.09 2.58 -5.36
CA ASP A 53 1.02 1.79 -5.94
C ASP A 53 -0.34 2.15 -5.32
N ALA A 54 -0.38 2.35 -4.01
CA ALA A 54 -1.61 2.74 -3.33
C ALA A 54 -2.08 4.13 -3.77
N GLN A 55 -1.15 5.08 -3.89
CA GLN A 55 -1.47 6.42 -4.37
C GLN A 55 -1.97 6.40 -5.82
N ALA A 56 -1.36 5.57 -6.67
CA ALA A 56 -1.77 5.45 -8.07
C ALA A 56 -3.19 4.90 -8.19
N ALA A 57 -3.59 4.01 -7.28
CA ALA A 57 -4.92 3.42 -7.29
C ALA A 57 -6.00 4.37 -6.76
N GLN A 58 -5.63 5.32 -5.91
CA GLN A 58 -6.58 6.15 -5.17
C GLN A 58 -7.59 6.89 -6.06
N PRO A 59 -7.18 7.61 -7.13
CA PRO A 59 -8.15 8.31 -7.97
C PRO A 59 -9.17 7.37 -8.63
N PHE A 60 -8.71 6.19 -9.05
CA PHE A 60 -9.60 5.21 -9.69
C PHE A 60 -10.62 4.65 -8.69
N VAL A 61 -10.15 4.34 -7.49
CA VAL A 61 -11.00 3.80 -6.42
C VAL A 61 -12.04 4.84 -6.00
N GLU A 62 -11.66 6.10 -5.91
CA GLU A 62 -12.58 7.18 -5.57
C GLU A 62 -13.70 7.31 -6.60
N ARG A 63 -13.37 7.14 -7.89
CA ARG A 63 -14.38 7.19 -8.95
C ARG A 63 -15.35 6.02 -8.89
N GLN A 64 -14.93 4.89 -8.32
CA GLN A 64 -15.74 3.67 -8.22
C GLN A 64 -16.34 3.46 -6.84
N LEU A 65 -16.27 4.46 -5.97
CA LEU A 65 -16.64 4.31 -4.56
C LEU A 65 -18.06 3.79 -4.36
N LYS A 66 -18.99 4.22 -5.20
CA LYS A 66 -20.39 3.80 -5.10
C LYS A 66 -20.61 2.35 -5.52
N ILE A 67 -19.73 1.82 -6.38
CA ILE A 67 -19.87 0.48 -6.94
C ILE A 67 -19.03 -0.53 -6.14
N HIS A 68 -17.82 -0.12 -5.76
CA HIS A 68 -16.86 -1.00 -5.09
C HIS A 68 -16.25 -0.30 -3.87
N PRO A 69 -17.02 -0.08 -2.80
CA PRO A 69 -16.50 0.57 -1.60
C PRO A 69 -15.36 -0.21 -0.93
N GLU A 70 -15.31 -1.53 -1.14
CA GLU A 70 -14.26 -2.39 -0.59
C GLU A 70 -12.87 -2.02 -1.11
N ASN A 71 -12.78 -1.50 -2.35
CA ASN A 71 -11.51 -1.09 -2.94
C ASN A 71 -10.94 0.14 -2.22
N GLN A 72 -11.81 1.03 -1.77
CA GLN A 72 -11.43 2.18 -0.96
C GLN A 72 -10.77 1.71 0.35
N ASN A 73 -11.34 0.69 0.97
CA ASN A 73 -10.83 0.15 2.21
C ASN A 73 -9.44 -0.46 2.02
N LEU A 74 -9.19 -1.15 0.91
CA LEU A 74 -7.89 -1.72 0.61
C LEU A 74 -6.83 -0.63 0.49
N VAL A 75 -7.10 0.43 -0.27
CA VAL A 75 -6.16 1.54 -0.47
C VAL A 75 -5.92 2.26 0.86
N ALA A 76 -6.99 2.54 1.60
CA ALA A 76 -6.88 3.21 2.90
C ALA A 76 -6.05 2.39 3.89
N SER A 77 -6.24 1.06 3.89
CA SER A 77 -5.47 0.16 4.77
C SER A 77 -3.99 0.20 4.42
N LEU A 78 -3.65 0.19 3.13
CA LEU A 78 -2.24 0.24 2.70
C LEU A 78 -1.59 1.57 3.08
N LEU A 79 -2.27 2.68 2.90
CA LEU A 79 -1.75 3.99 3.28
C LEU A 79 -1.58 4.11 4.79
N HIS A 80 -2.51 3.54 5.55
CA HIS A 80 -2.43 3.51 7.00
C HIS A 80 -1.24 2.66 7.47
N LEU A 81 -1.07 1.47 6.88
CA LEU A 81 0.06 0.60 7.19
C LEU A 81 1.38 1.28 6.85
N TYR A 82 1.46 1.97 5.71
CA TYR A 82 2.66 2.72 5.33
C TYR A 82 3.04 3.70 6.43
N LYS A 83 2.08 4.47 6.92
CA LYS A 83 2.33 5.47 7.95
C LYS A 83 2.77 4.80 9.26
N GLU A 84 2.09 3.75 9.68
CA GLU A 84 2.44 3.03 10.90
C GLU A 84 3.85 2.44 10.84
N ILE A 85 4.18 1.83 9.70
CA ILE A 85 5.51 1.23 9.49
C ILE A 85 6.58 2.33 9.55
N LEU A 86 6.35 3.44 8.86
CA LEU A 86 7.30 4.54 8.82
C LEU A 86 7.52 5.13 10.21
N ASP A 87 6.44 5.39 10.95
CA ASP A 87 6.52 5.94 12.30
C ASP A 87 7.29 5.00 13.23
N LYS A 88 6.98 3.71 13.17
CA LYS A 88 7.64 2.72 14.04
C LYS A 88 9.11 2.52 13.65
N ALA A 89 9.39 2.51 12.35
CA ALA A 89 10.78 2.41 11.87
C ALA A 89 11.61 3.60 12.36
N THR A 90 11.04 4.80 12.31
CA THR A 90 11.69 6.01 12.80
C THR A 90 11.98 5.91 14.30
N GLU A 91 11.01 5.42 15.05
CA GLU A 91 11.16 5.20 16.48
C GLU A 91 12.28 4.19 16.77
N ASN A 92 12.33 3.09 16.03
CA ASN A 92 13.35 2.07 16.20
C ASN A 92 14.77 2.59 15.92
N GLU A 93 14.90 3.49 14.93
CA GLU A 93 16.18 4.14 14.63
C GLU A 93 16.69 4.97 15.81
N LYS A 94 15.79 5.59 16.55
CA LYS A 94 16.15 6.45 17.68
C LYS A 94 16.59 5.66 18.90
N GLN A 95 16.31 4.36 18.94
CA GLN A 95 16.60 3.52 20.10
C GLN A 95 17.98 2.89 20.10
N THR A 96 18.83 3.24 19.15
CA THR A 96 20.19 2.69 19.11
C THR A 96 21.20 3.54 19.81
#